data_36ed35d9d95cc9cbf16c93cdf6dec198
#
_entry.id   36ed35d9d95cc9cbf16c93cdf6dec198
#
_cell.length_a   1.000
_cell.length_b   1.000
_cell.length_c   1.000
_cell.angle_alpha   90.00
_cell.angle_beta   90.00
_cell.angle_gamma   90.00
#
_symmetry.space_group_name_H-M   'P 1'
#
loop_
_entity.id
_entity.type
_entity.pdbx_description
1 polymer ?
#
loop_
_entity_poly.entity_id
_entity_poly.type
_entity_poly.pdbx_seq_one_letter_code
_entity_poly.pdbx_strand_id
1 'polypeptide(L)'
;MKQTVRIMTLVTLGSLALATSAQKKVQTFQVSKVLPFTAEQVWAVVGEDYGRIAYSHPKIIESDYINGTLKAGEGAERVCYFNEKQTQFLKEKMIDYSPERMSFTNTVFQAGKFPVDPEYTRAVYLVRDLGNGTSEFSFDMKFRTKPAFMGAMAKGKFKRLINDYFIAVQHHIKTGENVTKENFKTIKKLYVNKEEDSDKSVVMVFNADR
;
A
#
# COMPACT_ATOMS: atom_id res chain seq x y z
N MET A 1 -51.65 -32.46 -27.06
CA MET A 1 -51.23 -31.69 -25.88
C MET A 1 -49.94 -32.28 -25.33
N LYS A 2 -48.77 -31.78 -25.70
CA LYS A 2 -47.46 -32.04 -25.06
C LYS A 2 -46.40 -31.25 -25.84
N GLN A 3 -46.22 -29.98 -25.52
CA GLN A 3 -45.02 -29.20 -25.86
C GLN A 3 -45.13 -27.85 -25.13
N THR A 4 -44.57 -27.75 -23.96
CA THR A 4 -44.18 -26.47 -23.34
C THR A 4 -43.49 -26.69 -22.00
N VAL A 5 -42.27 -27.20 -21.99
CA VAL A 5 -41.31 -27.04 -20.86
C VAL A 5 -39.92 -27.35 -21.40
N ARG A 6 -39.23 -26.42 -22.03
CA ARG A 6 -37.77 -26.55 -22.31
C ARG A 6 -37.02 -25.24 -22.59
N ILE A 7 -37.50 -24.07 -22.18
CA ILE A 7 -36.79 -22.81 -22.51
C ILE A 7 -36.30 -22.04 -21.28
N MET A 8 -36.42 -22.54 -20.08
CA MET A 8 -36.13 -21.73 -18.87
C MET A 8 -34.82 -22.03 -18.17
N THR A 9 -33.99 -22.96 -18.66
CA THR A 9 -32.79 -23.42 -17.93
C THR A 9 -31.44 -22.87 -18.45
N LEU A 10 -31.42 -22.17 -19.58
CA LEU A 10 -30.16 -21.71 -20.18
C LEU A 10 -29.70 -20.30 -19.78
N VAL A 11 -30.58 -19.47 -19.24
CA VAL A 11 -30.24 -18.05 -18.95
C VAL A 11 -29.51 -17.88 -17.61
N THR A 12 -29.71 -18.78 -16.65
CA THR A 12 -29.12 -18.68 -15.30
C THR A 12 -27.67 -19.14 -15.21
N LEU A 13 -27.19 -20.01 -16.09
CA LEU A 13 -25.79 -20.47 -16.05
C LEU A 13 -24.80 -19.43 -16.62
N GLY A 14 -25.24 -18.57 -17.54
CA GLY A 14 -24.35 -17.54 -18.13
C GLY A 14 -23.99 -16.40 -17.18
N SER A 15 -24.89 -16.01 -16.30
CA SER A 15 -24.67 -14.91 -15.36
C SER A 15 -23.76 -15.29 -14.17
N LEU A 16 -23.78 -16.53 -13.70
CA LEU A 16 -22.85 -17.00 -12.66
C LEU A 16 -21.40 -17.11 -13.17
N ALA A 17 -21.21 -17.52 -14.42
CA ALA A 17 -19.87 -17.66 -15.01
C ALA A 17 -19.17 -16.29 -15.23
N LEU A 18 -19.93 -15.23 -15.53
CA LEU A 18 -19.40 -13.89 -15.67
C LEU A 18 -18.99 -13.25 -14.32
N ALA A 19 -19.75 -13.49 -13.26
CA ALA A 19 -19.44 -13.01 -11.91
C ALA A 19 -18.15 -13.67 -11.38
N THR A 20 -17.95 -14.96 -11.56
CA THR A 20 -16.75 -15.70 -11.14
C THR A 20 -15.51 -15.29 -11.96
N SER A 21 -15.66 -14.94 -13.23
CA SER A 21 -14.56 -14.46 -14.09
C SER A 21 -14.06 -13.07 -13.67
N ALA A 22 -14.94 -12.17 -13.24
CA ALA A 22 -14.56 -10.83 -12.77
C ALA A 22 -13.81 -10.89 -11.43
N GLN A 23 -14.22 -11.79 -10.53
CA GLN A 23 -13.58 -11.96 -9.21
C GLN A 23 -12.17 -12.56 -9.32
N LYS A 24 -11.88 -13.40 -10.28
CA LYS A 24 -10.56 -14.03 -10.55
C LYS A 24 -9.45 -13.03 -10.95
N LYS A 25 -9.78 -11.78 -11.27
CA LYS A 25 -8.80 -10.77 -11.72
C LYS A 25 -8.36 -9.80 -10.63
N VAL A 26 -8.94 -9.87 -9.44
CA VAL A 26 -8.50 -9.10 -8.28
C VAL A 26 -7.27 -9.76 -7.68
N GLN A 27 -6.26 -8.96 -7.38
CA GLN A 27 -5.02 -9.39 -6.74
C GLN A 27 -5.03 -8.97 -5.28
N THR A 28 -4.50 -9.82 -4.40
CA THR A 28 -4.27 -9.51 -3.00
C THR A 28 -2.84 -9.86 -2.61
N PHE A 29 -2.28 -9.11 -1.68
CA PHE A 29 -1.04 -9.46 -1.01
C PHE A 29 -0.91 -8.67 0.29
N GLN A 30 -0.14 -9.23 1.21
CA GLN A 30 0.27 -8.58 2.44
C GLN A 30 1.79 -8.47 2.46
N VAL A 31 2.30 -7.38 3.01
CA VAL A 31 3.71 -7.18 3.36
C VAL A 31 3.78 -6.46 4.69
N SER A 32 4.79 -6.77 5.49
CA SER A 32 5.08 -6.06 6.73
C SER A 32 6.58 -5.91 6.93
N LYS A 33 6.97 -4.94 7.75
CA LYS A 33 8.35 -4.72 8.18
C LYS A 33 8.37 -4.29 9.63
N VAL A 34 9.28 -4.85 10.40
CA VAL A 34 9.61 -4.35 11.74
C VAL A 34 10.50 -3.11 11.58
N LEU A 35 10.10 -2.03 12.23
CA LEU A 35 10.81 -0.76 12.24
C LEU A 35 11.37 -0.48 13.64
N PRO A 36 12.59 0.09 13.74
CA PRO A 36 13.23 0.39 15.01
C PRO A 36 12.72 1.73 15.62
N PHE A 37 11.39 1.86 15.70
CA PHE A 37 10.66 3.02 16.21
C PHE A 37 9.43 2.55 16.96
N THR A 38 8.93 3.37 17.90
CA THR A 38 7.66 3.09 18.57
C THR A 38 6.49 3.15 17.58
N ALA A 39 5.39 2.53 17.94
CA ALA A 39 4.20 2.54 17.10
C ALA A 39 3.67 3.97 16.89
N GLU A 40 3.75 4.84 17.90
CA GLU A 40 3.34 6.25 17.80
C GLU A 40 4.20 7.04 16.81
N GLN A 41 5.52 6.81 16.80
CA GLN A 41 6.42 7.47 15.84
C GLN A 41 6.10 7.07 14.39
N VAL A 42 5.79 5.79 14.15
CA VAL A 42 5.40 5.32 12.82
C VAL A 42 4.00 5.85 12.46
N TRP A 43 3.05 5.79 13.41
CA TRP A 43 1.69 6.26 13.20
C TRP A 43 1.60 7.76 12.90
N ALA A 44 2.40 8.57 13.55
CA ALA A 44 2.49 10.01 13.27
C ALA A 44 2.78 10.31 11.78
N VAL A 45 3.62 9.48 11.13
CA VAL A 45 3.96 9.66 9.71
C VAL A 45 2.94 9.02 8.79
N VAL A 46 2.51 7.76 9.06
CA VAL A 46 1.70 7.01 8.08
C VAL A 46 0.20 7.21 8.25
N GLY A 47 -0.25 7.52 9.48
CA GLY A 47 -1.66 7.69 9.84
C GLY A 47 -2.06 9.15 9.99
N GLU A 48 -1.38 9.88 10.88
CA GLU A 48 -1.76 11.26 11.21
C GLU A 48 -1.37 12.26 10.12
N ASP A 49 -0.20 12.07 9.48
CA ASP A 49 0.26 12.93 8.37
C ASP A 49 -0.20 12.40 7.00
N TYR A 50 -1.42 11.82 6.96
CA TYR A 50 -1.98 11.16 5.78
C TYR A 50 -1.92 12.00 4.50
N GLY A 51 -2.19 13.30 4.56
CA GLY A 51 -2.16 14.19 3.40
C GLY A 51 -0.76 14.42 2.84
N ARG A 52 0.29 14.24 3.65
CA ARG A 52 1.68 14.53 3.30
C ARG A 52 2.51 13.30 2.97
N ILE A 53 1.90 12.21 2.56
CA ILE A 53 2.61 10.96 2.22
C ILE A 53 3.77 11.18 1.24
N ALA A 54 3.74 12.21 0.40
CA ALA A 54 4.82 12.53 -0.51
C ALA A 54 6.18 12.78 0.19
N TYR A 55 6.17 13.20 1.46
CA TYR A 55 7.41 13.43 2.22
C TYR A 55 8.12 12.15 2.67
N SER A 56 7.38 11.06 2.74
CA SER A 56 7.89 9.75 3.16
C SER A 56 7.70 8.65 2.11
N HIS A 57 7.47 8.99 0.81
CA HIS A 57 7.17 8.01 -0.21
C HIS A 57 8.03 8.20 -1.47
N PRO A 58 8.77 7.17 -1.95
CA PRO A 58 9.78 7.31 -2.99
C PRO A 58 9.25 7.53 -4.41
N LYS A 59 7.94 7.54 -4.62
CA LYS A 59 7.30 7.65 -5.95
C LYS A 59 6.18 8.67 -6.03
N ILE A 60 5.66 9.12 -4.92
CA ILE A 60 4.68 10.20 -4.90
C ILE A 60 5.46 11.51 -4.86
N ILE A 61 5.29 12.34 -5.87
CA ILE A 61 6.04 13.60 -6.00
C ILE A 61 5.33 14.77 -5.31
N GLU A 62 4.02 14.66 -5.15
CA GLU A 62 3.18 15.66 -4.50
C GLU A 62 1.94 14.97 -3.92
N SER A 63 1.52 15.38 -2.74
CA SER A 63 0.26 14.95 -2.12
C SER A 63 -0.30 16.04 -1.25
N ASP A 64 -1.63 16.13 -1.20
CA ASP A 64 -2.33 17.09 -0.34
C ASP A 64 -3.75 16.62 -0.04
N TYR A 65 -4.34 17.19 1.00
CA TYR A 65 -5.75 17.04 1.30
C TYR A 65 -6.62 17.72 0.25
N ILE A 66 -7.78 17.16 -0.02
CA ILE A 66 -8.76 17.70 -0.99
C ILE A 66 -10.17 17.72 -0.41
N ASN A 67 -11.08 18.36 -1.14
CA ASN A 67 -12.53 18.37 -0.84
C ASN A 67 -12.87 18.85 0.58
N GLY A 68 -12.12 19.85 1.09
CA GLY A 68 -12.35 20.42 2.42
C GLY A 68 -11.77 19.61 3.58
N THR A 69 -11.06 18.52 3.30
CA THR A 69 -10.30 17.79 4.32
C THR A 69 -9.09 18.62 4.77
N LEU A 70 -8.84 18.68 6.09
CA LEU A 70 -7.73 19.45 6.65
C LEU A 70 -6.75 18.58 7.45
N LYS A 71 -7.16 17.36 7.82
CA LYS A 71 -6.39 16.42 8.64
C LYS A 71 -6.83 14.98 8.42
N ALA A 72 -6.02 14.04 8.88
CA ALA A 72 -6.39 12.61 8.93
C ALA A 72 -7.65 12.37 9.78
N GLY A 73 -8.39 11.34 9.45
CA GLY A 73 -9.60 10.92 10.14
C GLY A 73 -10.57 10.19 9.22
N GLU A 74 -11.67 9.70 9.79
CA GLU A 74 -12.70 9.02 9.01
C GLU A 74 -13.23 9.93 7.88
N GLY A 75 -13.24 9.42 6.65
CA GLY A 75 -13.66 10.16 5.49
C GLY A 75 -12.63 11.14 4.91
N ALA A 76 -11.44 11.27 5.49
CA ALA A 76 -10.39 12.15 5.00
C ALA A 76 -9.98 11.80 3.56
N GLU A 77 -9.87 12.79 2.70
CA GLU A 77 -9.54 12.62 1.28
C GLU A 77 -8.22 13.30 0.93
N ARG A 78 -7.42 12.64 0.10
CA ARG A 78 -6.18 13.18 -0.45
C ARG A 78 -6.05 12.90 -1.94
N VAL A 79 -5.17 13.67 -2.60
CA VAL A 79 -4.66 13.37 -3.93
C VAL A 79 -3.17 13.06 -3.84
N CYS A 80 -2.73 12.08 -4.63
CA CYS A 80 -1.32 11.71 -4.77
C CYS A 80 -0.94 11.76 -6.24
N TYR A 81 0.09 12.55 -6.59
CA TYR A 81 0.61 12.69 -7.94
C TYR A 81 1.91 11.91 -8.11
N PHE A 82 2.02 11.19 -9.24
CA PHE A 82 3.17 10.32 -9.57
C PHE A 82 4.01 10.86 -10.73
N ASN A 83 3.59 11.97 -11.35
CA ASN A 83 4.34 12.65 -12.40
C ASN A 83 4.06 14.16 -12.38
N GLU A 84 5.03 14.95 -12.83
CA GLU A 84 4.99 16.42 -12.85
C GLU A 84 3.83 17.03 -13.67
N LYS A 85 3.37 16.30 -14.68
CA LYS A 85 2.18 16.70 -15.46
C LYS A 85 0.87 16.45 -14.74
N GLN A 86 0.93 15.92 -13.53
CA GLN A 86 -0.24 15.57 -12.69
C GLN A 86 -1.31 14.70 -13.40
N THR A 87 -0.92 14.02 -14.48
CA THR A 87 -1.83 13.14 -15.24
C THR A 87 -1.90 11.73 -14.66
N GLN A 88 -0.87 11.30 -13.93
CA GLN A 88 -0.85 10.05 -13.18
C GLN A 88 -1.11 10.39 -11.71
N PHE A 89 -2.33 10.15 -11.28
CA PHE A 89 -2.75 10.44 -9.91
C PHE A 89 -3.70 9.37 -9.36
N LEU A 90 -3.79 9.32 -8.05
CA LEU A 90 -4.83 8.64 -7.28
C LEU A 90 -5.50 9.67 -6.38
N LYS A 91 -6.83 9.65 -6.33
CA LYS A 91 -7.59 10.28 -5.24
C LYS A 91 -8.07 9.18 -4.33
N GLU A 92 -7.79 9.37 -3.06
CA GLU A 92 -7.92 8.35 -2.03
C GLU A 92 -8.74 8.87 -0.87
N LYS A 93 -9.45 7.96 -0.21
CA LYS A 93 -10.24 8.24 1.00
C LYS A 93 -9.84 7.28 2.10
N MET A 94 -9.66 7.82 3.29
CA MET A 94 -9.45 7.08 4.53
C MET A 94 -10.80 6.65 5.11
N ILE A 95 -10.95 5.36 5.37
CA ILE A 95 -12.13 4.77 6.03
C ILE A 95 -11.67 3.78 7.09
N ASP A 96 -12.58 3.36 7.97
CA ASP A 96 -12.27 2.47 9.10
C ASP A 96 -11.13 3.00 9.97
N TYR A 97 -11.05 4.34 10.11
CA TYR A 97 -9.99 5.00 10.85
C TYR A 97 -10.09 4.74 12.36
N SER A 98 -9.05 4.17 12.94
CA SER A 98 -8.96 3.91 14.37
C SER A 98 -7.57 4.28 14.89
N PRO A 99 -7.41 5.46 15.51
CA PRO A 99 -6.15 5.87 16.09
C PRO A 99 -5.72 4.98 17.27
N GLU A 100 -6.68 4.41 18.04
CA GLU A 100 -6.40 3.51 19.15
C GLU A 100 -5.77 2.19 18.68
N ARG A 101 -6.16 1.70 17.49
CA ARG A 101 -5.58 0.51 16.85
C ARG A 101 -4.48 0.85 15.87
N MET A 102 -4.19 2.14 15.67
CA MET A 102 -3.25 2.66 14.70
C MET A 102 -3.47 2.02 13.31
N SER A 103 -4.73 2.05 12.84
CA SER A 103 -5.14 1.40 11.59
C SER A 103 -6.15 2.23 10.81
N PHE A 104 -6.10 2.10 9.49
CA PHE A 104 -7.12 2.63 8.58
C PHE A 104 -7.14 1.84 7.27
N THR A 105 -8.23 1.96 6.55
CA THR A 105 -8.35 1.48 5.16
C THR A 105 -8.27 2.67 4.21
N ASN A 106 -7.31 2.65 3.29
CA ASN A 106 -7.18 3.61 2.20
C ASN A 106 -7.88 3.07 0.96
N THR A 107 -8.92 3.74 0.47
CA THR A 107 -9.66 3.37 -0.74
C THR A 107 -9.38 4.35 -1.86
N VAL A 108 -9.20 3.86 -3.07
CA VAL A 108 -9.09 4.70 -4.27
C VAL A 108 -10.49 4.96 -4.80
N PHE A 109 -10.88 6.22 -4.98
CA PHE A 109 -12.18 6.57 -5.59
C PHE A 109 -12.04 7.20 -6.98
N GLN A 110 -10.85 7.71 -7.32
CA GLN A 110 -10.54 8.19 -8.67
C GLN A 110 -9.08 7.89 -9.02
N ALA A 111 -8.84 7.41 -10.23
CA ALA A 111 -7.51 7.24 -10.81
C ALA A 111 -7.43 8.01 -12.13
N GLY A 112 -6.34 8.75 -12.32
CA GLY A 112 -6.03 9.38 -13.60
C GLY A 112 -5.43 8.35 -14.58
N LYS A 113 -4.33 8.70 -15.24
CA LYS A 113 -3.60 7.74 -16.09
C LYS A 113 -2.81 6.71 -15.26
N PHE A 114 -3.28 6.37 -14.06
CA PHE A 114 -2.73 5.32 -13.22
C PHE A 114 -3.50 4.01 -13.46
N PRO A 115 -2.82 2.89 -13.77
CA PRO A 115 -3.48 1.71 -14.34
C PRO A 115 -4.13 0.80 -13.28
N VAL A 116 -4.90 1.37 -12.36
CA VAL A 116 -5.69 0.63 -11.37
C VAL A 116 -7.19 0.92 -11.55
N ASP A 117 -7.99 -0.02 -11.11
CA ASP A 117 -9.44 0.11 -11.06
C ASP A 117 -9.86 0.59 -9.67
N PRO A 118 -10.39 1.83 -9.52
CA PRO A 118 -10.76 2.38 -8.23
C PRO A 118 -11.72 1.48 -7.44
N GLU A 119 -12.72 0.91 -8.09
CA GLU A 119 -13.74 0.07 -7.46
C GLU A 119 -13.16 -1.12 -6.67
N TYR A 120 -11.98 -1.62 -7.11
CA TYR A 120 -11.35 -2.81 -6.55
C TYR A 120 -10.01 -2.53 -5.87
N THR A 121 -9.67 -1.25 -5.65
CA THR A 121 -8.35 -0.88 -5.13
C THR A 121 -8.46 -0.26 -3.75
N ARG A 122 -7.90 -0.95 -2.77
CA ARG A 122 -7.81 -0.52 -1.37
C ARG A 122 -6.59 -1.11 -0.69
N ALA A 123 -6.17 -0.46 0.38
CA ALA A 123 -5.08 -0.94 1.22
C ALA A 123 -5.40 -0.71 2.69
N VAL A 124 -5.20 -1.72 3.53
CA VAL A 124 -5.26 -1.58 4.98
C VAL A 124 -3.86 -1.29 5.50
N TYR A 125 -3.73 -0.22 6.25
CA TYR A 125 -2.54 0.16 7.00
C TYR A 125 -2.74 -0.22 8.46
N LEU A 126 -1.73 -0.85 9.06
CA LEU A 126 -1.75 -1.20 10.47
C LEU A 126 -0.34 -1.04 11.04
N VAL A 127 -0.24 -0.32 12.14
CA VAL A 127 0.99 -0.23 12.93
C VAL A 127 0.73 -0.91 14.27
N ARG A 128 1.55 -1.90 14.60
CA ARG A 128 1.44 -2.67 15.84
C ARG A 128 2.68 -2.46 16.71
N ASP A 129 2.49 -2.07 17.95
CA ASP A 129 3.56 -2.04 18.93
C ASP A 129 4.06 -3.46 19.23
N LEU A 130 5.36 -3.66 19.25
CA LEU A 130 6.00 -4.93 19.61
C LEU A 130 6.62 -4.90 21.01
N GLY A 131 6.48 -3.76 21.75
CA GLY A 131 7.24 -3.49 22.95
C GLY A 131 8.70 -3.15 22.60
N ASN A 132 9.56 -2.92 23.56
CA ASN A 132 11.00 -2.65 23.37
C ASN A 132 11.37 -1.48 22.43
N GLY A 133 10.45 -0.57 22.12
CA GLY A 133 10.69 0.58 21.25
C GLY A 133 10.70 0.23 19.75
N THR A 134 10.17 -0.93 19.36
CA THR A 134 9.98 -1.31 17.96
C THR A 134 8.51 -1.51 17.59
N SER A 135 8.18 -1.39 16.32
CA SER A 135 6.83 -1.65 15.83
C SER A 135 6.84 -2.40 14.51
N GLU A 136 5.75 -3.11 14.23
CA GLU A 136 5.50 -3.70 12.92
C GLU A 136 4.55 -2.81 12.13
N PHE A 137 4.99 -2.33 10.97
CA PHE A 137 4.15 -1.68 9.99
C PHE A 137 3.75 -2.68 8.92
N SER A 138 2.45 -2.93 8.78
CA SER A 138 1.88 -3.86 7.82
C SER A 138 0.95 -3.17 6.81
N PHE A 139 0.90 -3.76 5.62
CA PHE A 139 0.17 -3.27 4.48
C PHE A 139 -0.54 -4.44 3.80
N ASP A 140 -1.88 -4.47 3.85
CA ASP A 140 -2.71 -5.46 3.14
C ASP A 140 -3.37 -4.79 1.93
N MET A 141 -2.96 -5.22 0.74
CA MET A 141 -3.39 -4.64 -0.53
C MET A 141 -4.35 -5.54 -1.28
N LYS A 142 -5.47 -4.98 -1.71
CA LYS A 142 -6.38 -5.56 -2.69
C LYS A 142 -6.50 -4.59 -3.87
N PHE A 143 -6.30 -5.07 -5.11
CA PHE A 143 -6.37 -4.24 -6.29
C PHE A 143 -6.75 -5.01 -7.55
N ARG A 144 -7.24 -4.29 -8.55
CA ARG A 144 -7.39 -4.74 -9.93
C ARG A 144 -6.72 -3.72 -10.86
N THR A 145 -6.01 -4.18 -11.88
CA THR A 145 -5.46 -3.28 -12.90
C THR A 145 -6.46 -3.01 -14.02
N LYS A 146 -6.27 -1.90 -14.71
CA LYS A 146 -6.90 -1.60 -16.00
C LYS A 146 -5.81 -1.54 -17.08
N PRO A 147 -5.74 -2.55 -18.01
CA PRO A 147 -6.60 -3.73 -18.14
C PRO A 147 -6.32 -4.83 -17.08
N ALA A 148 -7.34 -5.61 -16.74
CA ALA A 148 -7.32 -6.54 -15.62
C ALA A 148 -6.30 -7.69 -15.74
N PHE A 149 -5.89 -8.08 -16.94
CA PHE A 149 -4.91 -9.16 -17.17
C PHE A 149 -3.49 -8.81 -16.70
N MET A 150 -3.19 -7.54 -16.51
CA MET A 150 -1.86 -7.08 -16.02
C MET A 150 -1.67 -7.27 -14.51
N GLY A 151 -2.71 -7.67 -13.77
CA GLY A 151 -2.71 -7.72 -12.31
C GLY A 151 -1.58 -8.57 -11.72
N ALA A 152 -1.34 -9.76 -12.26
CA ALA A 152 -0.29 -10.66 -11.76
C ALA A 152 1.13 -10.03 -11.88
N MET A 153 1.42 -9.38 -13.00
CA MET A 153 2.69 -8.67 -13.21
C MET A 153 2.80 -7.42 -12.33
N ALA A 154 1.69 -6.68 -12.17
CA ALA A 154 1.64 -5.49 -11.32
C ALA A 154 1.84 -5.84 -9.84
N LYS A 155 1.38 -7.02 -9.38
CA LYS A 155 1.53 -7.47 -7.99
C LYS A 155 2.98 -7.43 -7.51
N GLY A 156 3.92 -7.95 -8.30
CA GLY A 156 5.35 -7.90 -7.96
C GLY A 156 5.90 -6.48 -7.90
N LYS A 157 5.44 -5.58 -8.79
CA LYS A 157 5.83 -4.17 -8.78
C LYS A 157 5.30 -3.45 -7.54
N PHE A 158 4.05 -3.68 -7.17
CA PHE A 158 3.45 -3.08 -5.96
C PHE A 158 4.14 -3.58 -4.68
N LYS A 159 4.42 -4.89 -4.56
CA LYS A 159 5.18 -5.40 -3.41
C LYS A 159 6.53 -4.69 -3.25
N ARG A 160 7.29 -4.51 -4.35
CA ARG A 160 8.56 -3.78 -4.30
C ARG A 160 8.37 -2.32 -3.91
N LEU A 161 7.34 -1.66 -4.45
CA LEU A 161 7.02 -0.28 -4.11
C LEU A 161 6.72 -0.11 -2.61
N ILE A 162 5.94 -1.02 -2.02
CA ILE A 162 5.63 -0.97 -0.59
C ILE A 162 6.87 -1.24 0.27
N ASN A 163 7.73 -2.19 -0.13
CA ASN A 163 9.01 -2.39 0.57
C ASN A 163 9.91 -1.15 0.48
N ASP A 164 9.94 -0.47 -0.66
CA ASP A 164 10.63 0.82 -0.82
C ASP A 164 10.00 1.91 0.06
N TYR A 165 8.68 1.92 0.22
CA TYR A 165 7.96 2.82 1.11
C TYR A 165 8.32 2.58 2.58
N PHE A 166 8.42 1.34 3.04
CA PHE A 166 8.90 1.05 4.41
C PHE A 166 10.29 1.64 4.68
N ILE A 167 11.21 1.54 3.73
CA ILE A 167 12.55 2.14 3.84
C ILE A 167 12.44 3.67 3.90
N ALA A 168 11.59 4.25 3.08
CA ALA A 168 11.39 5.69 3.02
C ALA A 168 10.81 6.24 4.33
N VAL A 169 9.78 5.59 4.89
CA VAL A 169 9.21 5.92 6.20
C VAL A 169 10.28 5.83 7.30
N GLN A 170 11.04 4.73 7.32
CA GLN A 170 12.13 4.54 8.28
C GLN A 170 13.17 5.66 8.20
N HIS A 171 13.55 6.08 7.01
CA HIS A 171 14.50 7.15 6.80
C HIS A 171 13.93 8.50 7.25
N HIS A 172 12.71 8.81 6.84
CA HIS A 172 12.04 10.05 7.19
C HIS A 172 11.88 10.22 8.71
N ILE A 173 11.42 9.18 9.42
CA ILE A 173 11.31 9.22 10.90
C ILE A 173 12.69 9.46 11.54
N LYS A 174 13.72 8.77 11.03
CA LYS A 174 15.07 8.84 11.62
C LYS A 174 15.75 10.19 11.44
N THR A 175 15.53 10.85 10.30
CA THR A 175 16.35 12.02 9.88
C THR A 175 15.55 13.30 9.74
N GLY A 176 14.22 13.23 9.60
CA GLY A 176 13.37 14.36 9.20
C GLY A 176 13.50 14.72 7.72
N GLU A 177 14.38 14.04 6.95
CA GLU A 177 14.57 14.33 5.53
C GLU A 177 13.37 13.87 4.70
N ASN A 178 12.93 14.71 3.76
CA ASN A 178 11.93 14.32 2.78
C ASN A 178 12.53 13.32 1.78
N VAL A 179 11.84 12.19 1.62
CA VAL A 179 12.24 11.16 0.67
C VAL A 179 11.62 11.45 -0.68
N THR A 180 12.46 11.62 -1.70
CA THR A 180 12.04 11.92 -3.06
C THR A 180 12.51 10.84 -4.03
N LYS A 181 12.02 10.90 -5.25
CA LYS A 181 12.48 10.02 -6.33
C LYS A 181 13.98 10.14 -6.60
N GLU A 182 14.51 11.35 -6.45
CA GLU A 182 15.90 11.72 -6.74
C GLU A 182 16.86 11.17 -5.68
N ASN A 183 16.53 11.32 -4.37
CA ASN A 183 17.42 10.90 -3.28
C ASN A 183 17.21 9.43 -2.87
N PHE A 184 16.07 8.82 -3.19
CA PHE A 184 15.72 7.49 -2.69
C PHE A 184 16.74 6.39 -3.05
N LYS A 185 17.36 6.45 -4.24
CA LYS A 185 18.36 5.45 -4.62
C LYS A 185 19.56 5.44 -3.65
N THR A 186 19.99 6.61 -3.20
CA THR A 186 21.06 6.76 -2.21
C THR A 186 20.59 6.30 -0.83
N ILE A 187 19.41 6.75 -0.41
CA ILE A 187 18.79 6.35 0.86
C ILE A 187 18.69 4.82 0.94
N LYS A 188 18.14 4.17 -0.08
CA LYS A 188 17.95 2.72 -0.10
C LYS A 188 19.24 1.94 0.16
N LYS A 189 20.37 2.37 -0.37
CA LYS A 189 21.67 1.73 -0.13
C LYS A 189 22.10 1.72 1.35
N LEU A 190 21.70 2.75 2.12
CA LEU A 190 22.03 2.85 3.53
C LEU A 190 21.34 1.77 4.39
N TYR A 191 20.21 1.24 3.91
CA TYR A 191 19.41 0.25 4.63
C TYR A 191 19.64 -1.18 4.14
N VAL A 192 19.81 -1.40 2.83
CA VAL A 192 20.04 -2.74 2.26
C VAL A 192 21.40 -3.28 2.68
N ASN A 193 22.46 -2.47 2.64
CA ASN A 193 23.81 -2.90 3.03
C ASN A 193 23.90 -3.26 4.53
N LYS A 194 23.08 -2.65 5.39
CA LYS A 194 23.06 -2.97 6.81
C LYS A 194 22.35 -4.30 7.13
N GLU A 195 21.35 -4.67 6.34
CA GLU A 195 20.67 -5.96 6.49
C GLU A 195 21.62 -7.11 6.10
N GLU A 196 22.43 -6.95 5.03
CA GLU A 196 23.46 -7.92 4.64
C GLU A 196 24.60 -8.06 5.67
N ASP A 197 25.03 -6.96 6.29
CA ASP A 197 26.09 -7.00 7.33
C ASP A 197 25.56 -7.59 8.64
N SER A 198 24.29 -7.38 9.00
CA SER A 198 23.69 -8.01 10.18
C SER A 198 23.53 -9.52 10.01
N ASP A 199 23.12 -9.99 8.84
CA ASP A 199 23.02 -11.41 8.52
C ASP A 199 24.41 -12.10 8.54
N LYS A 200 25.45 -11.44 8.03
CA LYS A 200 26.82 -11.95 8.08
C LYS A 200 27.36 -12.04 9.51
N SER A 201 27.04 -11.07 10.37
CA SER A 201 27.48 -11.08 11.77
C SER A 201 26.81 -12.21 12.57
N VAL A 202 25.55 -12.52 12.31
CA VAL A 202 24.84 -13.65 12.94
C VAL A 202 25.44 -14.99 12.51
N VAL A 203 25.80 -15.14 11.23
CA VAL A 203 26.44 -16.38 10.71
C VAL A 203 27.84 -16.58 11.32
N MET A 204 28.61 -15.52 11.57
CA MET A 204 29.93 -15.64 12.21
C MET A 204 29.84 -16.09 13.69
N VAL A 205 28.82 -15.65 14.41
CA VAL A 205 28.64 -16.09 15.82
C VAL A 205 28.28 -17.57 15.92
N PHE A 206 27.50 -18.12 14.99
CA PHE A 206 27.19 -19.57 14.97
C PHE A 206 28.34 -20.47 14.54
N ASN A 207 29.38 -19.95 13.88
CA ASN A 207 30.55 -20.72 13.45
C ASN A 207 31.74 -20.65 14.41
N ALA A 208 31.69 -19.86 15.48
CA ALA A 208 32.75 -19.73 16.48
C ALA A 208 32.66 -20.78 17.63
N ASP A 209 31.54 -21.50 17.72
CA ASP A 209 31.28 -22.51 18.77
C ASP A 209 31.32 -23.96 18.23
N ARG A 210 32.16 -24.23 17.21
CA ARG A 210 32.46 -25.62 16.76
C ARG A 210 33.93 -25.94 16.80
#